data_25d99e4c4a9d55d38a4279e5f94deb50
#
_entry.id   25d99e4c4a9d55d38a4279e5f94deb50
#
_cell.length_a   1.000
_cell.length_b   1.000
_cell.length_c   1.000
_cell.angle_alpha   90.00
_cell.angle_beta   90.00
_cell.angle_gamma   90.00
#
_symmetry.space_group_name_H-M   'P 1'
#
loop_
_entity.id
_entity.type
_entity.pdbx_description
1 polymer ?
#
loop_
_entity_poly.entity_id
_entity_poly.type
_entity_poly.pdbx_seq_one_letter_code
_entity_poly.pdbx_strand_id
1 'polypeptide(L)'
;MSTIASLISRHNKVYRRDKMLVFFSFLSVLIVIILYAVFLQKLQVDAIEAVVPASTEVTTLVNEWMVAGLLSIITITTTLAAFGIYIRDLETKVLADFLTAPISRLSLQLSYVANAWIIGFILSVIAFILCEVFIVVSGGHFVDASTFIEIIGIIALSVSLSSMLNLFFTLLVSTQTAFSSLSTIIGTAIGFLCGVYVPMGSLPDAVQKLIQFFPISHSTVLFRE
;
A
#
# COMPACT_ATOMS: atom_id res chain seq x y z
N MET A 1 13.66 18.61 21.22
CA MET A 1 13.11 17.56 20.31
C MET A 1 14.27 16.66 19.90
N SER A 2 14.07 15.36 19.83
CA SER A 2 15.14 14.47 19.33
C SER A 2 15.44 14.80 17.86
N THR A 3 16.68 14.64 17.43
CA THR A 3 17.12 14.88 16.04
C THR A 3 16.25 14.13 15.04
N ILE A 4 15.87 12.90 15.37
CA ILE A 4 14.98 12.07 14.54
C ILE A 4 13.60 12.73 14.36
N ALA A 5 12.99 13.23 15.42
CA ALA A 5 11.68 13.89 15.34
C ALA A 5 11.70 15.16 14.46
N SER A 6 12.80 15.93 14.51
CA SER A 6 12.99 17.08 13.65
C SER A 6 13.11 16.70 12.17
N LEU A 7 13.84 15.61 11.87
CA LEU A 7 13.97 15.07 10.51
C LEU A 7 12.62 14.55 9.99
N ILE A 8 11.89 13.77 10.79
CA ILE A 8 10.54 13.28 10.41
C ILE A 8 9.61 14.47 10.12
N SER A 9 9.62 15.49 11.00
CA SER A 9 8.81 16.70 10.79
C SER A 9 9.18 17.42 9.47
N ARG A 10 10.48 17.48 9.14
CA ARG A 10 10.95 18.05 7.87
C ARG A 10 10.43 17.25 6.69
N HIS A 11 10.60 15.92 6.68
CA HIS A 11 10.17 15.06 5.58
C HIS A 11 8.66 15.13 5.39
N ASN A 12 7.89 15.08 6.48
CA ASN A 12 6.43 15.23 6.43
C ASN A 12 6.00 16.58 5.88
N LYS A 13 6.67 17.67 6.27
CA LYS A 13 6.41 19.01 5.70
C LYS A 13 6.74 19.07 4.21
N VAL A 14 7.84 18.46 3.78
CA VAL A 14 8.21 18.37 2.36
C VAL A 14 7.12 17.64 1.58
N TYR A 15 6.65 16.49 2.07
CA TYR A 15 5.57 15.74 1.45
C TYR A 15 4.29 16.57 1.34
N ARG A 16 3.83 17.14 2.46
CA ARG A 16 2.56 17.90 2.52
C ARG A 16 2.58 19.20 1.72
N ARG A 17 3.74 19.83 1.55
CA ARG A 17 3.89 21.05 0.75
C ARG A 17 3.87 20.78 -0.75
N ASP A 18 4.24 19.60 -1.17
CA ASP A 18 4.12 19.15 -2.55
C ASP A 18 2.68 18.71 -2.81
N LYS A 19 1.81 19.70 -3.11
CA LYS A 19 0.38 19.49 -3.31
C LYS A 19 0.09 18.50 -4.44
N MET A 20 0.93 18.49 -5.48
CA MET A 20 0.76 17.56 -6.61
C MET A 20 1.11 16.13 -6.19
N LEU A 21 2.18 15.94 -5.42
CA LEU A 21 2.53 14.62 -4.89
C LEU A 21 1.42 14.06 -3.99
N VAL A 22 0.89 14.86 -3.08
CA VAL A 22 -0.23 14.48 -2.20
C VAL A 22 -1.47 14.15 -3.02
N PHE A 23 -1.81 15.01 -3.98
CA PHE A 23 -2.97 14.81 -4.85
C PHE A 23 -2.87 13.51 -5.66
N PHE A 24 -1.73 13.27 -6.33
CA PHE A 24 -1.55 12.06 -7.12
C PHE A 24 -1.45 10.79 -6.27
N SER A 25 -0.89 10.88 -5.06
CA SER A 25 -0.90 9.75 -4.12
C SER A 25 -2.32 9.36 -3.70
N PHE A 26 -3.16 10.35 -3.40
CA PHE A 26 -4.56 10.12 -3.08
C PHE A 26 -5.37 9.67 -4.30
N LEU A 27 -5.14 10.29 -5.46
CA LEU A 27 -5.80 9.95 -6.71
C LEU A 27 -5.51 8.51 -7.14
N SER A 28 -4.28 8.03 -6.93
CA SER A 28 -3.93 6.64 -7.26
C SER A 28 -4.75 5.64 -6.43
N VAL A 29 -4.94 5.90 -5.14
CA VAL A 29 -5.79 5.10 -4.26
C VAL A 29 -7.23 5.10 -4.77
N LEU A 30 -7.75 6.28 -5.09
CA LEU A 30 -9.12 6.45 -5.55
C LEU A 30 -9.36 5.76 -6.89
N ILE A 31 -8.42 5.85 -7.84
CA ILE A 31 -8.50 5.16 -9.14
C ILE A 31 -8.58 3.64 -8.94
N VAL A 32 -7.75 3.07 -8.05
CA VAL A 32 -7.76 1.62 -7.79
C VAL A 32 -9.12 1.18 -7.26
N ILE A 33 -9.69 1.94 -6.31
CA ILE A 33 -11.03 1.65 -5.76
C ILE A 33 -12.11 1.77 -6.83
N ILE A 34 -12.08 2.82 -7.66
CA ILE A 34 -13.06 3.01 -8.75
C ILE A 34 -12.96 1.90 -9.81
N LEU A 35 -11.74 1.55 -10.22
CA LEU A 35 -11.53 0.45 -11.17
C LEU A 35 -12.07 -0.87 -10.64
N TYR A 36 -11.88 -1.12 -9.34
CA TYR A 36 -12.50 -2.26 -8.69
C TYR A 36 -14.02 -2.18 -8.77
N ALA A 37 -14.60 -1.09 -8.28
CA ALA A 37 -16.06 -0.92 -8.21
C ALA A 37 -16.76 -1.03 -9.57
N VAL A 38 -16.14 -0.53 -10.64
CA VAL A 38 -16.75 -0.46 -11.97
C VAL A 38 -16.51 -1.74 -12.79
N PHE A 39 -15.33 -2.34 -12.69
CA PHE A 39 -14.93 -3.42 -13.58
C PHE A 39 -14.74 -4.77 -12.87
N LEU A 40 -13.93 -4.79 -11.79
CA LEU A 40 -13.51 -6.06 -11.20
C LEU A 40 -14.61 -6.72 -10.36
N GLN A 41 -15.43 -5.94 -9.66
CA GLN A 41 -16.53 -6.45 -8.85
C GLN A 41 -17.44 -7.35 -9.68
N LYS A 42 -17.98 -6.80 -10.78
CA LYS A 42 -18.91 -7.54 -11.63
C LYS A 42 -18.26 -8.78 -12.24
N LEU A 43 -17.02 -8.64 -12.72
CA LEU A 43 -16.28 -9.76 -13.32
C LEU A 43 -16.09 -10.91 -12.33
N GLN A 44 -15.79 -10.62 -11.07
CA GLN A 44 -15.57 -11.62 -10.02
C GLN A 44 -16.90 -12.24 -9.56
N VAL A 45 -17.95 -11.44 -9.42
CA VAL A 45 -19.30 -11.93 -9.06
C VAL A 45 -19.81 -12.86 -10.14
N ASP A 46 -19.78 -12.44 -11.41
CA ASP A 46 -20.23 -13.25 -12.55
C ASP A 46 -19.45 -14.59 -12.64
N ALA A 47 -18.15 -14.58 -12.34
CA ALA A 47 -17.33 -15.79 -12.34
C ALA A 47 -17.73 -16.80 -11.24
N ILE A 48 -18.14 -16.32 -10.07
CA ILE A 48 -18.59 -17.18 -8.95
C ILE A 48 -20.03 -17.64 -9.18
N GLU A 49 -20.91 -16.77 -9.66
CA GLU A 49 -22.30 -17.09 -9.98
C GLU A 49 -22.44 -18.10 -11.11
N ALA A 50 -21.42 -18.27 -11.94
CA ALA A 50 -21.37 -19.36 -12.92
C ALA A 50 -21.32 -20.77 -12.27
N VAL A 51 -20.92 -20.85 -11.00
CA VAL A 51 -20.75 -22.12 -10.26
C VAL A 51 -21.69 -22.25 -9.08
N VAL A 52 -22.12 -21.12 -8.48
CA VAL A 52 -22.98 -21.05 -7.28
C VAL A 52 -24.20 -20.19 -7.60
N PRO A 53 -25.39 -20.49 -7.04
CA PRO A 53 -26.59 -19.66 -7.23
C PRO A 53 -26.33 -18.20 -6.81
N ALA A 54 -26.81 -17.25 -7.63
CA ALA A 54 -26.70 -15.83 -7.36
C ALA A 54 -27.32 -15.48 -5.99
N SER A 55 -26.54 -14.83 -5.11
CA SER A 55 -27.01 -14.37 -3.82
C SER A 55 -26.29 -13.09 -3.41
N THR A 56 -26.91 -12.29 -2.56
CA THR A 56 -26.29 -11.08 -1.98
C THR A 56 -25.04 -11.43 -1.16
N GLU A 57 -25.01 -12.61 -0.54
CA GLU A 57 -23.88 -13.10 0.23
C GLU A 57 -22.62 -13.32 -0.63
N VAL A 58 -22.78 -13.80 -1.87
CA VAL A 58 -21.69 -13.95 -2.83
C VAL A 58 -21.07 -12.57 -3.14
N THR A 59 -21.91 -11.58 -3.40
CA THR A 59 -21.45 -10.21 -3.70
C THR A 59 -20.69 -9.61 -2.51
N THR A 60 -21.20 -9.80 -1.29
CA THR A 60 -20.55 -9.30 -0.07
C THR A 60 -19.19 -9.96 0.14
N LEU A 61 -19.12 -11.28 0.06
CA LEU A 61 -17.87 -12.04 0.20
C LEU A 61 -16.82 -11.62 -0.85
N VAL A 62 -17.24 -11.43 -2.09
CA VAL A 62 -16.34 -10.95 -3.16
C VAL A 62 -15.80 -9.56 -2.84
N ASN A 63 -16.66 -8.66 -2.36
CA ASN A 63 -16.26 -7.30 -1.99
C ASN A 63 -15.24 -7.31 -0.84
N GLU A 64 -15.49 -8.04 0.23
CA GLU A 64 -14.58 -8.16 1.37
C GLU A 64 -13.23 -8.77 0.96
N TRP A 65 -13.27 -9.86 0.20
CA TRP A 65 -12.07 -10.52 -0.30
C TRP A 65 -11.21 -9.61 -1.17
N MET A 66 -11.83 -8.80 -2.01
CA MET A 66 -11.13 -7.86 -2.88
C MET A 66 -10.61 -6.64 -2.12
N VAL A 67 -11.38 -6.10 -1.16
CA VAL A 67 -10.93 -5.00 -0.31
C VAL A 67 -9.67 -5.38 0.46
N ALA A 68 -9.60 -6.59 1.00
CA ALA A 68 -8.39 -7.12 1.64
C ALA A 68 -7.16 -7.07 0.72
N GLY A 69 -7.31 -7.50 -0.54
CA GLY A 69 -6.24 -7.42 -1.54
C GLY A 69 -5.87 -5.98 -1.91
N LEU A 70 -6.87 -5.10 -2.08
CA LEU A 70 -6.65 -3.69 -2.38
C LEU A 70 -5.89 -2.98 -1.26
N LEU A 71 -6.23 -3.23 0.00
CA LEU A 71 -5.51 -2.66 1.15
C LEU A 71 -4.04 -3.06 1.14
N SER A 72 -3.72 -4.32 0.82
CA SER A 72 -2.34 -4.77 0.70
C SER A 72 -1.57 -4.04 -0.41
N ILE A 73 -2.19 -3.83 -1.57
CA ILE A 73 -1.60 -3.03 -2.66
C ILE A 73 -1.36 -1.59 -2.22
N ILE A 74 -2.34 -0.99 -1.55
CA ILE A 74 -2.30 0.41 -1.14
C ILE A 74 -1.20 0.62 -0.10
N THR A 75 -1.01 -0.27 0.87
CA THR A 75 0.06 -0.15 1.88
C THR A 75 1.44 -0.07 1.26
N ILE A 76 1.74 -0.88 0.24
CA ILE A 76 3.06 -0.86 -0.41
C ILE A 76 3.21 0.34 -1.35
N THR A 77 2.20 0.67 -2.12
CA THR A 77 2.29 1.76 -3.10
C THR A 77 2.37 3.13 -2.45
N THR A 78 1.63 3.36 -1.37
CA THR A 78 1.66 4.62 -0.62
C THR A 78 2.96 4.83 0.15
N THR A 79 3.50 3.77 0.76
CA THR A 79 4.82 3.83 1.41
C THR A 79 5.93 4.03 0.40
N LEU A 80 5.86 3.38 -0.77
CA LEU A 80 6.82 3.58 -1.86
C LEU A 80 6.80 5.04 -2.36
N ALA A 81 5.62 5.61 -2.60
CA ALA A 81 5.49 7.01 -3.02
C ALA A 81 6.14 7.98 -2.01
N ALA A 82 6.02 7.69 -0.71
CA ALA A 82 6.65 8.50 0.33
C ALA A 82 8.18 8.45 0.29
N PHE A 83 8.80 7.36 -0.16
CA PHE A 83 10.23 7.25 -0.39
C PHE A 83 10.76 8.09 -1.56
N GLY A 84 9.89 8.58 -2.43
CA GLY A 84 10.26 9.54 -3.47
C GLY A 84 10.98 10.77 -2.93
N ILE A 85 10.71 11.18 -1.68
CA ILE A 85 11.44 12.26 -1.01
C ILE A 85 12.91 11.89 -0.80
N TYR A 86 13.20 10.65 -0.38
CA TYR A 86 14.57 10.18 -0.20
C TYR A 86 15.36 10.25 -1.51
N ILE A 87 14.78 9.75 -2.61
CA ILE A 87 15.44 9.79 -3.93
C ILE A 87 15.64 11.23 -4.39
N ARG A 88 14.67 12.11 -4.18
CA ARG A 88 14.81 13.52 -4.51
C ARG A 88 15.95 14.18 -3.71
N ASP A 89 16.01 13.93 -2.41
CA ASP A 89 17.08 14.47 -1.55
C ASP A 89 18.45 13.87 -1.93
N LEU A 90 18.50 12.63 -2.41
CA LEU A 90 19.71 11.99 -2.94
C LEU A 90 20.16 12.66 -4.25
N GLU A 91 19.27 12.79 -5.23
CA GLU A 91 19.56 13.33 -6.55
C GLU A 91 19.94 14.83 -6.51
N THR A 92 19.26 15.60 -5.65
CA THR A 92 19.55 17.02 -5.44
C THR A 92 20.73 17.30 -4.49
N LYS A 93 21.42 16.24 -4.03
CA LYS A 93 22.55 16.29 -3.10
C LYS A 93 22.24 16.84 -1.70
N VAL A 94 21.00 17.08 -1.38
CA VAL A 94 20.56 17.49 -0.01
C VAL A 94 20.94 16.44 1.02
N LEU A 95 20.98 15.17 0.62
CA LEU A 95 21.42 14.08 1.49
C LEU A 95 22.90 14.25 1.90
N ALA A 96 23.74 14.80 1.03
CA ALA A 96 25.15 15.06 1.34
C ALA A 96 25.31 16.11 2.45
N ASP A 97 24.44 17.12 2.48
CA ASP A 97 24.45 18.15 3.53
C ASP A 97 24.12 17.54 4.91
N PHE A 98 23.21 16.58 4.95
CA PHE A 98 22.93 15.85 6.19
C PHE A 98 24.10 14.96 6.66
N LEU A 99 24.90 14.45 5.73
CA LEU A 99 26.04 13.62 6.06
C LEU A 99 27.24 14.41 6.60
N THR A 100 27.29 15.73 6.37
CA THR A 100 28.28 16.63 6.99
C THR A 100 27.88 17.11 8.39
N ALA A 101 26.59 16.98 8.73
CA ALA A 101 26.08 17.31 10.06
C ALA A 101 26.39 16.21 11.08
N PRO A 102 26.44 16.50 12.39
CA PRO A 102 26.68 15.49 13.44
C PRO A 102 25.43 14.62 13.68
N ILE A 103 24.97 13.95 12.64
CA ILE A 103 23.77 13.09 12.64
C ILE A 103 24.22 11.67 12.25
N SER A 104 23.77 10.66 12.99
CA SER A 104 24.08 9.28 12.63
C SER A 104 23.34 8.87 11.34
N ARG A 105 24.01 8.12 10.47
CA ARG A 105 23.41 7.61 9.22
C ARG A 105 22.15 6.79 9.49
N LEU A 106 22.16 6.02 10.57
CA LEU A 106 20.99 5.23 10.98
C LEU A 106 19.79 6.12 11.35
N SER A 107 20.03 7.21 12.11
CA SER A 107 18.97 8.17 12.47
C SER A 107 18.37 8.84 11.24
N LEU A 108 19.20 9.13 10.24
CA LEU A 108 18.76 9.73 9.00
C LEU A 108 17.88 8.74 8.20
N GLN A 109 18.31 7.49 8.02
CA GLN A 109 17.52 6.47 7.32
C GLN A 109 16.22 6.15 8.06
N LEU A 110 16.26 5.96 9.37
CA LEU A 110 15.07 5.73 10.19
C LEU A 110 14.06 6.89 10.10
N SER A 111 14.53 8.12 9.90
CA SER A 111 13.61 9.25 9.73
C SER A 111 12.82 9.17 8.42
N TYR A 112 13.42 8.69 7.32
CA TYR A 112 12.70 8.46 6.06
C TYR A 112 11.73 7.28 6.17
N VAL A 113 12.13 6.17 6.82
CA VAL A 113 11.25 5.02 7.09
C VAL A 113 10.05 5.44 7.93
N ALA A 114 10.29 6.16 9.03
CA ALA A 114 9.21 6.64 9.90
C ALA A 114 8.26 7.61 9.17
N ASN A 115 8.80 8.48 8.30
CA ASN A 115 7.97 9.34 7.47
C ASN A 115 7.13 8.54 6.47
N ALA A 116 7.72 7.55 5.79
CA ALA A 116 7.00 6.66 4.87
C ALA A 116 5.93 5.85 5.60
N TRP A 117 6.22 5.39 6.82
CA TRP A 117 5.25 4.71 7.68
C TRP A 117 4.07 5.60 8.02
N ILE A 118 4.31 6.85 8.47
CA ILE A 118 3.24 7.80 8.82
C ILE A 118 2.34 8.09 7.62
N ILE A 119 2.93 8.38 6.47
CA ILE A 119 2.19 8.70 5.25
C ILE A 119 1.42 7.48 4.76
N GLY A 120 2.08 6.33 4.68
CA GLY A 120 1.47 5.07 4.26
C GLY A 120 0.31 4.67 5.17
N PHE A 121 0.47 4.79 6.48
CA PHE A 121 -0.58 4.49 7.44
C PHE A 121 -1.80 5.40 7.28
N ILE A 122 -1.60 6.71 7.20
CA ILE A 122 -2.71 7.67 7.02
C ILE A 122 -3.46 7.39 5.72
N LEU A 123 -2.75 7.21 4.60
CA LEU A 123 -3.38 6.96 3.31
C LEU A 123 -4.09 5.59 3.26
N SER A 124 -3.52 4.57 3.89
CA SER A 124 -4.15 3.24 3.96
C SER A 124 -5.40 3.23 4.83
N VAL A 125 -5.41 3.98 5.94
CA VAL A 125 -6.62 4.14 6.77
C VAL A 125 -7.71 4.90 6.00
N ILE A 126 -7.35 5.97 5.28
CA ILE A 126 -8.31 6.68 4.42
C ILE A 126 -8.87 5.74 3.35
N ALA A 127 -8.01 4.94 2.71
CA ALA A 127 -8.43 3.96 1.73
C ALA A 127 -9.38 2.91 2.32
N PHE A 128 -9.09 2.41 3.51
CA PHE A 128 -9.95 1.49 4.23
C PHE A 128 -11.34 2.08 4.48
N ILE A 129 -11.41 3.31 4.99
CA ILE A 129 -12.69 4.01 5.20
C ILE A 129 -13.46 4.16 3.88
N LEU A 130 -12.79 4.49 2.77
CA LEU A 130 -13.43 4.60 1.45
C LEU A 130 -13.96 3.23 0.97
N CYS A 131 -13.23 2.15 1.21
CA CYS A 131 -13.66 0.80 0.89
C CYS A 131 -14.88 0.38 1.73
N GLU A 132 -14.90 0.70 3.02
CA GLU A 132 -16.06 0.46 3.89
C GLU A 132 -17.31 1.20 3.40
N VAL A 133 -17.15 2.49 3.06
CA VAL A 133 -18.25 3.27 2.45
C VAL A 133 -18.76 2.61 1.18
N PHE A 134 -17.85 2.10 0.34
CA PHE A 134 -18.22 1.38 -0.87
C PHE A 134 -19.00 0.09 -0.57
N ILE A 135 -18.57 -0.72 0.41
CA ILE A 135 -19.27 -1.96 0.82
C ILE A 135 -20.70 -1.62 1.28
N VAL A 136 -20.86 -0.60 2.11
CA VAL A 136 -22.19 -0.18 2.61
C VAL A 136 -23.11 0.30 1.48
N VAL A 137 -22.57 1.08 0.54
CA VAL A 137 -23.33 1.54 -0.64
C VAL A 137 -23.73 0.38 -1.55
N SER A 138 -22.91 -0.67 -1.60
CA SER A 138 -23.18 -1.90 -2.37
C SER A 138 -24.16 -2.88 -1.68
N GLY A 139 -24.74 -2.49 -0.53
CA GLY A 139 -25.73 -3.30 0.21
C GLY A 139 -25.14 -4.20 1.29
N GLY A 140 -23.86 -4.10 1.59
CA GLY A 140 -23.22 -4.77 2.73
C GLY A 140 -23.44 -4.02 4.05
N HIS A 141 -22.88 -4.58 5.13
CA HIS A 141 -22.93 -3.99 6.46
C HIS A 141 -21.58 -3.36 6.81
N PHE A 142 -21.63 -2.33 7.66
CA PHE A 142 -20.42 -1.74 8.22
C PHE A 142 -19.75 -2.75 9.17
N VAL A 143 -18.44 -2.82 9.13
CA VAL A 143 -17.65 -3.72 9.97
C VAL A 143 -17.82 -3.36 11.44
N ASP A 144 -17.91 -4.36 12.33
CA ASP A 144 -18.01 -4.18 13.79
C ASP A 144 -16.79 -3.43 14.34
N ALA A 145 -16.99 -2.70 15.46
CA ALA A 145 -15.93 -1.91 16.08
C ALA A 145 -14.70 -2.73 16.50
N SER A 146 -14.89 -4.00 16.89
CA SER A 146 -13.80 -4.92 17.21
C SER A 146 -12.95 -5.24 15.96
N THR A 147 -13.59 -5.65 14.88
CA THR A 147 -12.95 -5.97 13.60
C THR A 147 -12.32 -4.73 12.97
N PHE A 148 -12.96 -3.56 13.12
CA PHE A 148 -12.36 -2.29 12.69
C PHE A 148 -10.99 -2.03 13.35
N ILE A 149 -10.88 -2.26 14.67
CA ILE A 149 -9.62 -2.10 15.41
C ILE A 149 -8.57 -3.13 14.94
N GLU A 150 -9.00 -4.38 14.71
CA GLU A 150 -8.13 -5.45 14.20
C GLU A 150 -7.56 -5.10 12.83
N ILE A 151 -8.40 -4.63 11.90
CA ILE A 151 -7.97 -4.19 10.56
C ILE A 151 -6.98 -3.01 10.66
N ILE A 152 -7.21 -2.04 11.54
CA ILE A 152 -6.24 -0.95 11.77
C ILE A 152 -4.90 -1.49 12.27
N GLY A 153 -4.91 -2.50 13.14
CA GLY A 153 -3.70 -3.19 13.60
C GLY A 153 -2.97 -3.89 12.45
N ILE A 154 -3.71 -4.60 11.59
CA ILE A 154 -3.14 -5.27 10.40
C ILE A 154 -2.60 -4.24 9.41
N ILE A 155 -3.29 -3.11 9.20
CA ILE A 155 -2.78 -1.99 8.37
C ILE A 155 -1.45 -1.49 8.93
N ALA A 156 -1.34 -1.25 10.24
CA ALA A 156 -0.11 -0.77 10.87
C ALA A 156 1.06 -1.75 10.67
N LEU A 157 0.79 -3.05 10.81
CA LEU A 157 1.76 -4.12 10.60
C LEU A 157 2.17 -4.21 9.12
N SER A 158 1.21 -4.17 8.21
CA SER A 158 1.43 -4.22 6.75
C SER A 158 2.24 -3.01 6.26
N VAL A 159 1.94 -1.81 6.76
CA VAL A 159 2.69 -0.59 6.46
C VAL A 159 4.12 -0.67 7.01
N SER A 160 4.32 -1.27 8.19
CA SER A 160 5.66 -1.48 8.76
C SER A 160 6.50 -2.36 7.86
N LEU A 161 5.94 -3.48 7.44
CA LEU A 161 6.58 -4.44 6.53
C LEU A 161 6.85 -3.81 5.15
N SER A 162 5.86 -3.11 4.58
CA SER A 162 5.97 -2.40 3.31
C SER A 162 7.04 -1.31 3.35
N SER A 163 7.15 -0.57 4.47
CA SER A 163 8.15 0.48 4.63
C SER A 163 9.57 -0.09 4.64
N MET A 164 9.80 -1.23 5.29
CA MET A 164 11.11 -1.89 5.32
C MET A 164 11.48 -2.46 3.95
N LEU A 165 10.53 -3.09 3.27
CA LEU A 165 10.74 -3.62 1.93
C LEU A 165 11.02 -2.50 0.92
N ASN A 166 10.27 -1.42 0.97
CA ASN A 166 10.45 -0.26 0.10
C ASN A 166 11.77 0.48 0.39
N LEU A 167 12.25 0.51 1.64
CA LEU A 167 13.59 0.98 1.94
C LEU A 167 14.64 0.17 1.17
N PHE A 168 14.54 -1.17 1.23
CA PHE A 168 15.47 -2.05 0.52
C PHE A 168 15.47 -1.75 -0.99
N PHE A 169 14.31 -1.68 -1.63
CA PHE A 169 14.20 -1.35 -3.05
C PHE A 169 14.73 0.05 -3.38
N THR A 170 14.47 1.02 -2.52
CA THR A 170 14.89 2.41 -2.73
C THR A 170 16.41 2.57 -2.66
N LEU A 171 17.09 1.76 -1.83
CA LEU A 171 18.55 1.76 -1.75
C LEU A 171 19.25 1.23 -3.01
N LEU A 172 18.53 0.51 -3.88
CA LEU A 172 19.07 -0.01 -5.16
C LEU A 172 19.09 1.04 -6.28
N VAL A 173 18.41 2.17 -6.09
CA VAL A 173 18.25 3.21 -7.12
C VAL A 173 18.75 4.56 -6.60
N SER A 174 19.30 5.38 -7.51
CA SER A 174 19.91 6.67 -7.15
C SER A 174 19.35 7.86 -7.91
N THR A 175 18.45 7.62 -8.87
CA THR A 175 17.84 8.68 -9.69
C THR A 175 16.32 8.59 -9.66
N GLN A 176 15.65 9.72 -9.85
CA GLN A 176 14.19 9.79 -9.88
C GLN A 176 13.60 8.97 -11.04
N THR A 177 14.29 8.94 -12.17
CA THR A 177 13.86 8.13 -13.34
C THR A 177 13.91 6.63 -13.04
N ALA A 178 15.00 6.14 -12.42
CA ALA A 178 15.12 4.75 -12.03
C ALA A 178 14.08 4.37 -10.94
N PHE A 179 13.83 5.28 -10.01
CA PHE A 179 12.80 5.09 -8.98
C PHE A 179 11.39 5.02 -9.58
N SER A 180 11.06 5.85 -10.55
CA SER A 180 9.77 5.80 -11.26
C SER A 180 9.58 4.48 -12.00
N SER A 181 10.63 3.98 -12.68
CA SER A 181 10.60 2.68 -13.34
C SER A 181 10.41 1.53 -12.33
N LEU A 182 11.17 1.56 -11.24
CA LEU A 182 11.03 0.60 -10.13
C LEU A 182 9.62 0.62 -9.54
N SER A 183 9.06 1.81 -9.30
CA SER A 183 7.71 1.98 -8.75
C SER A 183 6.64 1.40 -9.68
N THR A 184 6.81 1.56 -10.99
CA THR A 184 5.91 0.98 -11.99
C THR A 184 5.99 -0.55 -11.99
N ILE A 185 7.19 -1.12 -11.91
CA ILE A 185 7.38 -2.58 -11.85
C ILE A 185 6.74 -3.14 -10.56
N ILE A 186 7.03 -2.54 -9.41
CA ILE A 186 6.46 -2.98 -8.13
C ILE A 186 4.93 -2.84 -8.17
N GLY A 187 4.40 -1.69 -8.60
CA GLY A 187 2.96 -1.44 -8.65
C GLY A 187 2.22 -2.43 -9.54
N THR A 188 2.82 -2.83 -10.67
CA THR A 188 2.23 -3.82 -11.57
C THR A 188 2.31 -5.24 -10.98
N ALA A 189 3.47 -5.62 -10.45
CA ALA A 189 3.71 -6.95 -9.92
C ALA A 189 2.87 -7.23 -8.67
N ILE A 190 2.67 -6.23 -7.81
CA ILE A 190 2.01 -6.41 -6.52
C ILE A 190 0.56 -6.86 -6.64
N GLY A 191 -0.16 -6.41 -7.68
CA GLY A 191 -1.53 -6.82 -7.94
C GLY A 191 -1.67 -8.33 -8.24
N PHE A 192 -0.66 -8.92 -8.87
CA PHE A 192 -0.58 -10.37 -9.06
C PHE A 192 -0.14 -11.08 -7.77
N LEU A 193 0.84 -10.52 -7.07
CA LEU A 193 1.38 -11.10 -5.83
C LEU A 193 0.36 -11.13 -4.68
N CYS A 194 -0.56 -10.16 -4.63
CA CYS A 194 -1.67 -10.12 -3.66
C CYS A 194 -2.89 -10.92 -4.10
N GLY A 195 -2.87 -11.57 -5.29
CA GLY A 195 -3.99 -12.34 -5.80
C GLY A 195 -5.25 -11.52 -6.03
N VAL A 196 -5.10 -10.24 -6.39
CA VAL A 196 -6.23 -9.33 -6.69
C VAL A 196 -6.69 -9.51 -8.12
N TYR A 197 -5.75 -9.59 -9.08
CA TYR A 197 -6.08 -9.73 -10.50
C TYR A 197 -6.40 -11.18 -10.88
N VAL A 198 -5.71 -12.12 -10.25
CA VAL A 198 -5.85 -13.56 -10.53
C VAL A 198 -5.90 -14.33 -9.21
N PRO A 199 -6.95 -15.13 -8.96
CA PRO A 199 -7.02 -15.98 -7.77
C PRO A 199 -5.81 -16.90 -7.68
N MET A 200 -5.21 -17.06 -6.51
CA MET A 200 -4.01 -17.88 -6.29
C MET A 200 -4.15 -19.30 -6.80
N GLY A 201 -5.34 -19.91 -6.63
CA GLY A 201 -5.60 -21.29 -7.04
C GLY A 201 -5.55 -21.55 -8.55
N SER A 202 -5.62 -20.51 -9.39
CA SER A 202 -5.53 -20.62 -10.85
C SER A 202 -4.11 -20.45 -11.41
N LEU A 203 -3.13 -20.13 -10.53
CA LEU A 203 -1.74 -19.93 -10.93
C LEU A 203 -0.95 -21.25 -10.93
N PRO A 204 0.07 -21.42 -11.78
CA PRO A 204 0.97 -22.56 -11.73
C PRO A 204 1.69 -22.68 -10.38
N ASP A 205 1.94 -23.91 -9.90
CA ASP A 205 2.57 -24.19 -8.60
C ASP A 205 3.88 -23.45 -8.37
N ALA A 206 4.70 -23.27 -9.42
CA ALA A 206 5.95 -22.54 -9.34
C ALA A 206 5.73 -21.06 -8.97
N VAL A 207 4.67 -20.44 -9.51
CA VAL A 207 4.32 -19.04 -9.23
C VAL A 207 3.72 -18.92 -7.82
N GLN A 208 2.87 -19.88 -7.41
CA GLN A 208 2.32 -19.91 -6.06
C GLN A 208 3.44 -19.97 -4.99
N LYS A 209 4.44 -20.82 -5.19
CA LYS A 209 5.61 -20.91 -4.29
C LYS A 209 6.39 -19.60 -4.24
N LEU A 210 6.58 -18.93 -5.38
CA LEU A 210 7.27 -17.66 -5.45
C LEU A 210 6.51 -16.56 -4.68
N ILE A 211 5.18 -16.53 -4.80
CA ILE A 211 4.33 -15.59 -4.06
C ILE A 211 4.42 -15.81 -2.56
N GLN A 212 4.48 -17.06 -2.09
CA GLN A 212 4.62 -17.40 -0.68
C GLN A 212 5.92 -16.87 -0.05
N PHE A 213 6.98 -16.65 -0.83
CA PHE A 213 8.19 -16.01 -0.34
C PHE A 213 8.06 -14.48 -0.17
N PHE A 214 7.04 -13.88 -0.77
CA PHE A 214 6.85 -12.44 -0.72
C PHE A 214 6.11 -12.02 0.56
N PRO A 215 6.72 -11.22 1.45
CA PRO A 215 6.11 -10.93 2.75
C PRO A 215 4.74 -10.27 2.68
N ILE A 216 4.46 -9.52 1.59
CA ILE A 216 3.20 -8.79 1.41
C ILE A 216 2.02 -9.73 1.11
N SER A 217 2.27 -10.90 0.50
CA SER A 217 1.22 -11.90 0.30
C SER A 217 0.63 -12.38 1.64
N HIS A 218 1.46 -12.46 2.67
CA HIS A 218 1.02 -12.80 4.03
C HIS A 218 0.14 -11.71 4.65
N SER A 219 0.42 -10.43 4.39
CA SER A 219 -0.47 -9.33 4.81
C SER A 219 -1.85 -9.48 4.18
N THR A 220 -1.92 -9.89 2.91
CA THR A 220 -3.19 -10.11 2.22
C THR A 220 -3.98 -11.27 2.83
N VAL A 221 -3.30 -12.33 3.27
CA VAL A 221 -3.95 -13.44 3.99
C VAL A 221 -4.54 -12.96 5.31
N LEU A 222 -3.77 -12.20 6.10
CA LEU A 222 -4.25 -11.64 7.37
C LEU A 222 -5.46 -10.70 7.22
N PHE A 223 -5.56 -9.97 6.11
CA PHE A 223 -6.75 -9.15 5.83
C PHE A 223 -7.97 -9.98 5.42
N ARG A 224 -7.79 -11.24 5.02
CA ARG A 224 -8.86 -12.15 4.59
C ARG A 224 -9.35 -13.09 5.70
N GLU A 225 -8.61 -13.20 6.79
CA GLU A 225 -9.01 -13.91 8.01
C GLU A 225 -9.91 -13.07 8.89
#